data_5c61b81cad29b196a24c8e29f73aed6d
#
_entry.id   5c61b81cad29b196a24c8e29f73aed6d
#
_cell.length_a   1.000
_cell.length_b   1.000
_cell.length_c   1.000
_cell.angle_alpha   90.00
_cell.angle_beta   90.00
_cell.angle_gamma   90.00
#
_symmetry.space_group_name_H-M   'P 1'
#
loop_
_entity.id
_entity.type
_entity.pdbx_description
1 polymer ?
#
loop_
_entity_poly.entity_id
_entity_poly.type
_entity_poly.pdbx_seq_one_letter_code
_entity_poly.pdbx_strand_id
1 'polypeptide(L)'
;MKRQLEAYCAHLRNERQVSEHTLLGYRRDLEKVIAYCKEHGIAEWQALQIQQLRQLIARLHHHGQSPRSLARLLSAVRGLYRYLNREGLCQHDPATGLSAPKGERRLPKVLDLSLIHI
;
A
#
# COMPACT_ATOMS: atom_id res chain seq x y z
N MET A 1 7.75 -5.53 13.27
CA MET A 1 6.86 -4.85 12.32
C MET A 1 5.50 -4.52 12.92
N LYS A 2 4.96 -5.42 13.69
CA LYS A 2 3.62 -5.20 14.27
C LYS A 2 3.59 -4.01 15.23
N ARG A 3 4.65 -3.84 16.01
CA ARG A 3 4.74 -2.73 16.96
C ARG A 3 4.64 -1.38 16.25
N GLN A 4 5.36 -1.25 15.15
CA GLN A 4 5.34 -0.01 14.37
C GLN A 4 3.96 0.22 13.74
N LEU A 5 3.29 -0.84 13.33
CA LEU A 5 1.94 -0.73 12.81
C LEU A 5 0.99 -0.20 13.88
N GLU A 6 1.07 -0.73 15.09
CA GLU A 6 0.21 -0.26 16.17
C GLU A 6 0.50 1.19 16.52
N ALA A 7 1.78 1.58 16.54
CA ALA A 7 2.15 2.95 16.82
C ALA A 7 1.62 3.90 15.75
N TYR A 8 1.72 3.50 14.48
CA TYR A 8 1.22 4.30 13.38
C TYR A 8 -0.30 4.47 13.45
N CYS A 9 -1.01 3.37 13.74
CA CYS A 9 -2.46 3.44 13.86
C CYS A 9 -2.88 4.36 15.00
N ALA A 10 -2.18 4.30 16.13
CA ALA A 10 -2.46 5.21 17.24
C ALA A 10 -2.19 6.65 16.87
N HIS A 11 -1.11 6.90 16.11
CA HIS A 11 -0.78 8.23 15.63
C HIS A 11 -1.90 8.79 14.74
N LEU A 12 -2.38 7.97 13.79
CA LEU A 12 -3.45 8.41 12.89
C LEU A 12 -4.74 8.71 13.65
N ARG A 13 -5.05 7.87 14.64
CA ARG A 13 -6.25 8.08 15.44
C ARG A 13 -6.16 9.37 16.25
N ASN A 14 -5.01 9.63 16.85
CA ASN A 14 -4.80 10.83 17.65
C ASN A 14 -4.81 12.10 16.80
N GLU A 15 -4.26 12.01 15.60
CA GLU A 15 -4.22 13.18 14.71
C GLU A 15 -5.55 13.39 13.98
N ARG A 16 -6.42 12.39 14.02
CA ARG A 16 -7.73 12.44 13.35
C ARG A 16 -7.62 12.76 11.86
N GLN A 17 -6.55 12.26 11.24
CA GLN A 17 -6.32 12.52 9.82
C GLN A 17 -7.15 11.64 8.91
N VAL A 18 -7.67 10.53 9.43
CA VAL A 18 -8.47 9.60 8.66
C VAL A 18 -9.65 9.15 9.49
N SER A 19 -10.72 8.70 8.82
CA SER A 19 -11.88 8.15 9.51
C SER A 19 -11.54 6.80 10.12
N GLU A 20 -12.37 6.36 11.09
CA GLU A 20 -12.20 5.03 11.68
C GLU A 20 -12.24 3.95 10.61
N HIS A 21 -13.14 4.11 9.65
CA HIS A 21 -13.28 3.13 8.59
C HIS A 21 -12.01 3.05 7.74
N THR A 22 -11.44 4.19 7.39
CA THR A 22 -10.20 4.25 6.63
C THR A 22 -9.04 3.67 7.43
N LEU A 23 -9.01 3.95 8.73
CA LEU A 23 -7.97 3.44 9.60
C LEU A 23 -8.00 1.91 9.65
N LEU A 24 -9.19 1.32 9.74
CA LEU A 24 -9.32 -0.14 9.72
C LEU A 24 -8.83 -0.73 8.39
N GLY A 25 -9.13 -0.05 7.29
CA GLY A 25 -8.65 -0.48 5.98
C GLY A 25 -7.14 -0.44 5.88
N TYR A 26 -6.54 0.64 6.36
CA TYR A 26 -5.07 0.77 6.36
C TYR A 26 -4.44 -0.32 7.21
N ARG A 27 -5.02 -0.61 8.37
CA ARG A 27 -4.51 -1.63 9.26
C ARG A 27 -4.51 -2.99 8.57
N ARG A 28 -5.60 -3.35 7.91
CA ARG A 28 -5.69 -4.60 7.17
C ARG A 28 -4.65 -4.67 6.06
N ASP A 29 -4.47 -3.56 5.33
CA ASP A 29 -3.52 -3.52 4.25
C ASP A 29 -2.09 -3.73 4.77
N LEU A 30 -1.75 -3.07 5.85
CA LEU A 30 -0.41 -3.20 6.43
C LEU A 30 -0.18 -4.57 7.03
N GLU A 31 -1.23 -5.21 7.53
CA GLU A 31 -1.11 -6.60 8.01
C GLU A 31 -0.81 -7.55 6.86
N LYS A 32 -1.35 -7.29 5.67
CA LYS A 32 -1.01 -8.09 4.49
C LYS A 32 0.47 -7.94 4.14
N VAL A 33 1.00 -6.72 4.27
CA VAL A 33 2.42 -6.49 4.03
C VAL A 33 3.26 -7.26 5.04
N ILE A 34 2.85 -7.24 6.30
CA ILE A 34 3.57 -7.96 7.35
C ILE A 34 3.57 -9.46 7.06
N ALA A 35 2.43 -10.01 6.65
CA ALA A 35 2.35 -11.43 6.33
C ALA A 35 3.27 -11.80 5.18
N TYR A 36 3.32 -10.97 4.14
CA TYR A 36 4.22 -11.18 3.02
C TYR A 36 5.67 -11.15 3.49
N CYS A 37 6.01 -10.19 4.35
CA CYS A 37 7.37 -10.07 4.85
C CYS A 37 7.78 -11.28 5.65
N LYS A 38 6.88 -11.82 6.46
CA LYS A 38 7.17 -13.03 7.23
C LYS A 38 7.47 -14.22 6.31
N GLU A 39 6.72 -14.34 5.23
CA GLU A 39 6.94 -15.41 4.25
C GLU A 39 8.30 -15.32 3.60
N HIS A 40 8.83 -14.11 3.47
CA HIS A 40 10.06 -13.87 2.72
C HIS A 40 11.25 -13.52 3.61
N GLY A 41 11.11 -13.75 4.92
CA GLY A 41 12.22 -13.54 5.82
C GLY A 41 12.56 -12.08 6.09
N ILE A 42 11.64 -11.18 5.83
CA ILE A 42 11.82 -9.75 6.09
C ILE A 42 11.29 -9.47 7.49
N ALA A 43 12.20 -9.10 8.41
CA ALA A 43 11.84 -8.96 9.82
C ALA A 43 11.43 -7.54 10.20
N GLU A 44 11.82 -6.54 9.40
CA GLU A 44 11.61 -5.15 9.77
C GLU A 44 11.21 -4.35 8.55
N TRP A 45 10.47 -3.25 8.81
CA TRP A 45 10.03 -2.34 7.73
C TRP A 45 11.20 -1.78 6.93
N GLN A 46 12.30 -1.50 7.60
CA GLN A 46 13.46 -0.92 6.93
C GLN A 46 14.16 -1.91 6.00
N ALA A 47 13.87 -3.19 6.12
CA ALA A 47 14.42 -4.21 5.24
C ALA A 47 13.58 -4.45 3.99
N LEU A 48 12.37 -3.91 3.95
CA LEU A 48 11.47 -4.09 2.80
C LEU A 48 11.93 -3.18 1.66
N GLN A 49 12.18 -3.78 0.49
CA GLN A 49 12.66 -3.06 -0.67
C GLN A 49 11.55 -2.91 -1.71
N ILE A 50 11.79 -2.01 -2.66
CA ILE A 50 10.79 -1.70 -3.68
C ILE A 50 10.41 -2.94 -4.51
N GLN A 51 11.39 -3.79 -4.82
CA GLN A 51 11.11 -5.00 -5.62
C GLN A 51 10.16 -5.93 -4.90
N GLN A 52 10.35 -6.06 -3.59
CA GLN A 52 9.50 -6.95 -2.78
C GLN A 52 8.09 -6.40 -2.68
N LEU A 53 7.96 -5.10 -2.48
CA LEU A 53 6.64 -4.48 -2.44
C LEU A 53 5.96 -4.58 -3.79
N ARG A 54 6.70 -4.39 -4.87
CA ARG A 54 6.16 -4.54 -6.22
C ARG A 54 5.64 -5.94 -6.45
N GLN A 55 6.38 -6.97 -5.99
CA GLN A 55 5.94 -8.35 -6.11
C GLN A 55 4.66 -8.60 -5.32
N LEU A 56 4.55 -8.02 -4.14
CA LEU A 56 3.33 -8.17 -3.35
C LEU A 56 2.14 -7.56 -4.08
N ILE A 57 2.30 -6.37 -4.63
CA ILE A 57 1.23 -5.71 -5.37
C ILE A 57 0.80 -6.56 -6.56
N ALA A 58 1.76 -7.10 -7.31
CA ALA A 58 1.45 -7.94 -8.46
C ALA A 58 0.71 -9.20 -8.04
N ARG A 59 1.14 -9.82 -6.94
CA ARG A 59 0.50 -11.03 -6.41
C ARG A 59 -0.93 -10.77 -6.00
N LEU A 60 -1.17 -9.68 -5.28
CA LEU A 60 -2.52 -9.32 -4.85
C LEU A 60 -3.42 -8.99 -6.04
N HIS A 61 -2.87 -8.32 -7.05
CA HIS A 61 -3.61 -8.01 -8.26
C HIS A 61 -4.00 -9.30 -8.98
N HIS A 62 -3.07 -10.24 -9.06
CA HIS A 62 -3.32 -11.54 -9.68
C HIS A 62 -4.42 -12.32 -8.94
N HIS A 63 -4.51 -12.13 -7.63
CA HIS A 63 -5.52 -12.80 -6.81
C HIS A 63 -6.86 -12.05 -6.76
N GLY A 64 -7.04 -11.04 -7.59
CA GLY A 64 -8.33 -10.38 -7.71
C GLY A 64 -8.51 -9.11 -6.93
N GLN A 65 -7.47 -8.61 -6.27
CA GLN A 65 -7.58 -7.32 -5.59
C GLN A 65 -7.75 -6.21 -6.62
N SER A 66 -8.71 -5.31 -6.36
CA SER A 66 -8.98 -4.23 -7.30
C SER A 66 -7.86 -3.21 -7.29
N PRO A 67 -7.67 -2.46 -8.40
CA PRO A 67 -6.70 -1.36 -8.41
C PRO A 67 -6.96 -0.34 -7.30
N ARG A 68 -8.21 -0.12 -6.96
CA ARG A 68 -8.58 0.80 -5.89
C ARG A 68 -8.06 0.30 -4.53
N SER A 69 -8.22 -0.99 -4.26
CA SER A 69 -7.72 -1.59 -3.02
C SER A 69 -6.20 -1.53 -2.96
N LEU A 70 -5.54 -1.77 -4.08
CA LEU A 70 -4.09 -1.72 -4.13
C LEU A 70 -3.57 -0.30 -3.98
N ALA A 71 -4.29 0.70 -4.54
CA ALA A 71 -3.93 2.10 -4.34
C ALA A 71 -4.03 2.48 -2.87
N ARG A 72 -5.06 1.98 -2.17
CA ARG A 72 -5.21 2.23 -0.75
C ARG A 72 -4.06 1.60 0.04
N LEU A 73 -3.69 0.37 -0.33
CA LEU A 73 -2.55 -0.30 0.33
C LEU A 73 -1.28 0.50 0.17
N LEU A 74 -1.00 0.99 -1.04
CA LEU A 74 0.19 1.81 -1.27
C LEU A 74 0.14 3.11 -0.49
N SER A 75 -1.04 3.72 -0.38
CA SER A 75 -1.19 4.93 0.44
C SER A 75 -0.88 4.64 1.90
N ALA A 76 -1.34 3.49 2.40
CA ALA A 76 -1.06 3.10 3.78
C ALA A 76 0.44 2.89 3.99
N VAL A 77 1.11 2.23 3.03
CA VAL A 77 2.55 2.00 3.11
C VAL A 77 3.30 3.32 3.09
N ARG A 78 2.94 4.22 2.18
CA ARG A 78 3.60 5.53 2.12
C ARG A 78 3.44 6.30 3.41
N GLY A 79 2.23 6.29 3.96
CA GLY A 79 1.97 6.97 5.21
C GLY A 79 2.78 6.39 6.35
N LEU A 80 2.86 5.06 6.43
CA LEU A 80 3.64 4.41 7.44
C LEU A 80 5.12 4.77 7.33
N TYR A 81 5.68 4.71 6.12
CA TYR A 81 7.10 5.03 5.97
C TYR A 81 7.37 6.51 6.22
N ARG A 82 6.46 7.40 5.89
CA ARG A 82 6.59 8.81 6.24
C ARG A 82 6.65 8.98 7.76
N TYR A 83 5.80 8.28 8.47
CA TYR A 83 5.79 8.29 9.92
C TYR A 83 7.11 7.73 10.47
N LEU A 84 7.55 6.58 9.96
CA LEU A 84 8.79 5.96 10.42
C LEU A 84 10.00 6.85 10.14
N ASN A 85 10.04 7.52 9.00
CA ASN A 85 11.13 8.44 8.68
C ASN A 85 11.14 9.62 9.64
N ARG A 86 9.98 10.15 9.95
CA ARG A 86 9.87 11.27 10.86
C ARG A 86 10.31 10.89 12.28
N GLU A 87 10.04 9.65 12.68
CA GLU A 87 10.42 9.15 13.99
C GLU A 87 11.86 8.64 14.02
N GLY A 88 12.54 8.67 12.91
CA GLY A 88 13.92 8.22 12.84
C GLY A 88 14.09 6.71 12.83
N LEU A 89 13.02 5.95 12.59
CA LEU A 89 13.07 4.50 12.62
C LEU A 89 13.39 3.88 11.28
N CYS A 90 13.36 4.67 10.22
CA CYS A 90 13.60 4.20 8.86
C CYS A 90 14.08 5.37 8.03
N GLN A 91 14.86 5.12 6.97
CA GLN A 91 15.42 6.18 6.15
C GLN A 91 15.08 6.04 4.67
N HIS A 92 14.15 5.15 4.32
CA HIS A 92 13.76 5.01 2.93
C HIS A 92 12.26 4.75 2.85
N ASP A 93 11.72 4.79 1.62
CA ASP A 93 10.31 4.54 1.36
C ASP A 93 10.23 3.65 0.12
N PRO A 94 9.99 2.34 0.29
CA PRO A 94 9.95 1.43 -0.86
C PRO A 94 8.75 1.67 -1.76
N ALA A 95 7.75 2.43 -1.32
CA ALA A 95 6.60 2.75 -2.15
C ALA A 95 6.82 3.96 -3.04
N THR A 96 7.95 4.68 -2.87
CA THR A 96 8.26 5.82 -3.72
C THR A 96 8.42 5.33 -5.15
N GLY A 97 7.67 5.93 -6.06
CA GLY A 97 7.73 5.56 -7.46
C GLY A 97 6.82 4.40 -7.86
N LEU A 98 6.20 3.73 -6.89
CA LEU A 98 5.24 2.69 -7.20
C LEU A 98 3.84 3.27 -7.32
N SER A 99 3.06 2.68 -8.22
CA SER A 99 1.64 3.02 -8.33
C SER A 99 0.85 1.74 -8.50
N ALA A 100 -0.44 1.80 -8.14
CA ALA A 100 -1.30 0.64 -8.33
C ALA A 100 -1.50 0.38 -9.82
N PRO A 101 -1.73 -0.89 -10.22
CA PRO A 101 -2.09 -1.18 -11.59
C PRO A 101 -3.33 -0.39 -11.96
N LYS A 102 -3.35 0.10 -13.20
CA LYS A 102 -4.52 0.83 -13.66
C LYS A 102 -5.65 -0.15 -13.91
N GLY A 103 -6.87 0.30 -13.62
CA GLY A 103 -8.02 -0.53 -13.89
C GLY A 103 -8.32 -0.60 -15.38
N GLU A 104 -9.32 -1.36 -15.72
CA GLU A 104 -9.76 -1.55 -17.09
C GLU A 104 -10.44 -0.35 -17.70
N ARG A 105 -10.41 0.69 -17.20
CA ARG A 105 -11.08 1.85 -17.71
C ARG A 105 -10.96 2.05 -19.22
N ARG A 106 -10.90 1.75 -19.28
CA ARG A 106 -10.95 1.99 -20.04
C ARG A 106 -11.51 2.42 -20.74
N LEU A 107 -11.43 2.34 -20.59
CA LEU A 107 -11.88 2.79 -20.97
C LEU A 107 -12.39 3.00 -21.59
N PRO A 108 -12.64 3.07 -21.83
CA PRO A 108 -13.10 3.45 -22.21
C PRO A 108 -13.36 3.60 -23.00
N LYS A 109 -13.37 3.50 -23.18
CA LYS A 109 -13.56 3.83 -23.52
C LYS A 109 -13.54 3.98 -24.25
N VAL A 110 -13.54 3.69 -24.59
CA VAL A 110 -13.71 4.11 -24.84
C VAL A 110 -13.62 4.18 -25.58
N LEU A 111 -13.41 3.94 -26.07
CA LEU A 111 -13.50 4.23 -26.30
C LEU A 111 -13.28 4.12 -26.94
N ASP A 112 -13.11 4.05 -27.56
CA ASP A 112 -13.15 4.23 -27.78
C ASP A 112 -12.96 4.14 -28.43
N LEU A 113 -12.77 4.10 -28.96
CA LEU A 113 -12.91 4.24 -29.22
C LEU A 113 -12.70 4.01 -29.83
N SER A 114 -12.70 3.64 -29.95
CA SER A 114 -12.89 3.72 -29.97
C SER A 114 -12.76 3.64 -30.50
N LEU A 115 -12.54 3.59 -30.83
CA LEU A 115 -12.83 3.72 -30.90
C LEU A 115 -12.73 3.61 -31.30
N ILE A 116 -12.69 3.27 -31.28
CA ILE A 116 -13.05 3.53 -31.15
C ILE A 116 -13.02 3.55 -31.47
N HIS A 117 -12.87 3.59 -31.67
CA HIS A 117 -13.17 3.83 -31.64
C HIS A 117 -13.07 3.75 -31.89
N ILE A 118 -12.99 3.33 -31.96
CA ILE A 118 -13.41 3.54 -31.61
C ILE A 118 -13.42 3.69 -31.88
#